data_3fe68b103f5825f8baa43dd79382fbe9
#
_entry.id   3fe68b103f5825f8baa43dd79382fbe9
#
_cell.length_a   1.000
_cell.length_b   1.000
_cell.length_c   1.000
_cell.angle_alpha   90.00
_cell.angle_beta   90.00
_cell.angle_gamma   90.00
#
_symmetry.space_group_name_H-M   'P 1'
#
loop_
_entity.id
_entity.type
_entity.pdbx_description
1 polymer ?
#
loop_
_entity_poly.entity_id
_entity_poly.type
_entity_poly.pdbx_seq_one_letter_code
_entity_poly.pdbx_strand_id
1 'polypeptide(L)'
;ATLAADDYELTHMQSQTTKALLALKQQMNFPIADTLIVEKPSVDAPLQSSDNAYNIYNVALTTNPRIAQAESSVAAARYALRAARGAFLPTLSLSGGVSTSFFRNMDVGGHAPFSKQFKNNAGEYVALSLSIPIFNRLGSVSSVRSRRIALDRARESLCYERSELQRIIAEAVADVENSAKEVQKMKDQVEADSLAAYLTTRKFEEGMASSIDVR
;
A
#
# COMPACT_ATOMS: atom_id res chain seq x y z
N ALA A 1 3.06 -25.71 -42.17
CA ALA A 1 3.72 -24.61 -41.40
C ALA A 1 2.70 -23.83 -40.57
N THR A 2 1.52 -23.48 -41.09
CA THR A 2 0.44 -22.73 -40.39
C THR A 2 -0.08 -23.49 -39.18
N LEU A 3 -0.42 -24.77 -39.29
CA LEU A 3 -0.98 -25.58 -38.19
C LEU A 3 -0.03 -25.65 -36.99
N ALA A 4 1.28 -25.80 -37.23
CA ALA A 4 2.25 -25.83 -36.13
C ALA A 4 2.45 -24.44 -35.45
N ALA A 5 2.25 -23.36 -36.18
CA ALA A 5 2.25 -22.01 -35.63
C ALA A 5 1.00 -21.76 -34.78
N ASP A 6 -0.16 -22.22 -35.27
CA ASP A 6 -1.45 -22.10 -34.56
C ASP A 6 -1.45 -22.93 -33.26
N ASP A 7 -0.89 -24.17 -33.29
CA ASP A 7 -0.73 -25.02 -32.10
C ASP A 7 0.24 -24.37 -31.06
N TYR A 8 1.31 -23.74 -31.52
CA TYR A 8 2.22 -23.01 -30.65
C TYR A 8 1.50 -21.82 -29.99
N GLU A 9 0.76 -21.04 -30.76
CA GLU A 9 0.05 -19.88 -30.24
C GLU A 9 -1.05 -20.27 -29.24
N LEU A 10 -1.80 -21.34 -29.53
CA LEU A 10 -2.80 -21.92 -28.63
C LEU A 10 -2.13 -22.34 -27.29
N THR A 11 -1.03 -23.07 -27.34
CA THR A 11 -0.30 -23.50 -26.15
C THR A 11 0.24 -22.30 -25.35
N HIS A 12 0.72 -21.28 -26.05
CA HIS A 12 1.21 -20.05 -25.44
C HIS A 12 0.10 -19.29 -24.70
N MET A 13 -1.06 -19.12 -25.33
CA MET A 13 -2.24 -18.47 -24.73
C MET A 13 -2.79 -19.27 -23.54
N GLN A 14 -2.81 -20.58 -23.60
CA GLN A 14 -3.20 -21.43 -22.47
C GLN A 14 -2.24 -21.25 -21.30
N SER A 15 -0.93 -21.18 -21.55
CA SER A 15 0.07 -20.91 -20.51
C SER A 15 -0.11 -19.52 -19.89
N GLN A 16 -0.39 -18.49 -20.68
CA GLN A 16 -0.66 -17.15 -20.18
C GLN A 16 -1.93 -17.12 -19.32
N THR A 17 -2.99 -17.78 -19.75
CA THR A 17 -4.26 -17.88 -18.99
C THR A 17 -4.01 -18.55 -17.62
N THR A 18 -3.25 -19.64 -17.61
CA THR A 18 -2.89 -20.33 -16.35
C THR A 18 -2.09 -19.43 -15.41
N LYS A 19 -1.12 -18.69 -15.94
CA LYS A 19 -0.33 -17.72 -15.14
C LYS A 19 -1.21 -16.59 -14.58
N ALA A 20 -2.12 -16.07 -15.38
CA ALA A 20 -3.06 -15.02 -14.97
C ALA A 20 -4.01 -15.51 -13.86
N LEU A 21 -4.53 -16.75 -13.98
CA LEU A 21 -5.36 -17.37 -12.93
C LEU A 21 -4.59 -17.59 -11.62
N LEU A 22 -3.32 -18.00 -11.70
CA LEU A 22 -2.47 -18.13 -10.51
C LEU A 22 -2.20 -16.78 -9.85
N ALA A 23 -1.94 -15.73 -10.61
CA ALA A 23 -1.77 -14.38 -10.10
C ALA A 23 -3.07 -13.86 -9.43
N LEU A 24 -4.23 -14.12 -10.02
CA LEU A 24 -5.53 -13.76 -9.44
C LEU A 24 -5.78 -14.50 -8.12
N LYS A 25 -5.51 -15.81 -8.06
CA LYS A 25 -5.61 -16.59 -6.82
C LYS A 25 -4.72 -16.01 -5.72
N GLN A 26 -3.48 -15.62 -6.06
CA GLN A 26 -2.56 -15.01 -5.11
C GLN A 26 -3.08 -13.68 -4.58
N GLN A 27 -3.60 -12.81 -5.44
CA GLN A 27 -4.17 -11.51 -5.05
C GLN A 27 -5.40 -11.65 -4.15
N MET A 28 -6.20 -12.68 -4.39
CA MET A 28 -7.40 -12.99 -3.60
C MET A 28 -7.11 -13.80 -2.32
N ASN A 29 -5.84 -14.15 -2.04
CA ASN A 29 -5.47 -15.12 -1.00
C ASN A 29 -6.22 -16.46 -1.13
N PHE A 30 -6.56 -16.87 -2.36
CA PHE A 30 -7.27 -18.11 -2.63
C PHE A 30 -6.29 -19.29 -2.69
N PRO A 31 -6.61 -20.47 -2.10
CA PRO A 31 -5.73 -21.62 -2.14
C PRO A 31 -5.38 -22.03 -3.58
N ILE A 32 -4.10 -22.25 -3.86
CA ILE A 32 -3.62 -22.59 -5.21
C ILE A 32 -4.19 -23.93 -5.69
N ALA A 33 -4.40 -24.87 -4.75
CA ALA A 33 -4.91 -26.21 -5.05
C ALA A 33 -6.39 -26.25 -5.44
N ASP A 34 -7.18 -25.26 -5.06
CA ASP A 34 -8.61 -25.21 -5.33
C ASP A 34 -8.88 -24.70 -6.75
N THR A 35 -9.97 -25.18 -7.39
CA THR A 35 -10.34 -24.75 -8.71
C THR A 35 -11.06 -23.41 -8.67
N LEU A 36 -10.53 -22.41 -9.38
CA LEU A 36 -11.17 -21.11 -9.57
C LEU A 36 -11.78 -21.05 -10.98
N ILE A 37 -13.09 -20.92 -11.07
CA ILE A 37 -13.80 -20.70 -12.33
C ILE A 37 -14.11 -19.21 -12.42
N VAL A 38 -13.56 -18.57 -13.45
CA VAL A 38 -13.86 -17.16 -13.74
C VAL A 38 -15.03 -17.14 -14.73
N GLU A 39 -16.14 -16.55 -14.30
CA GLU A 39 -17.30 -16.37 -15.17
C GLU A 39 -17.00 -15.26 -16.20
N LYS A 40 -17.28 -15.57 -17.47
CA LYS A 40 -17.07 -14.61 -18.54
C LYS A 40 -18.13 -13.50 -18.43
N PRO A 41 -17.75 -12.25 -18.22
CA PRO A 41 -18.74 -11.17 -18.15
C PRO A 41 -19.48 -11.11 -19.50
N SER A 42 -20.81 -10.91 -19.45
CA SER A 42 -21.58 -10.63 -20.66
C SER A 42 -21.13 -9.28 -21.23
N VAL A 43 -20.56 -9.29 -22.41
CA VAL A 43 -19.97 -8.10 -23.08
C VAL A 43 -21.03 -7.12 -23.59
N ASP A 44 -22.31 -7.38 -23.33
CA ASP A 44 -23.43 -6.56 -23.80
C ASP A 44 -23.77 -5.33 -22.95
N ALA A 45 -23.07 -5.12 -21.83
CA ALA A 45 -23.22 -3.87 -21.11
C ALA A 45 -22.49 -2.75 -21.87
N PRO A 46 -23.19 -1.69 -22.31
CA PRO A 46 -22.52 -0.54 -22.89
C PRO A 46 -21.55 0.01 -21.84
N LEU A 47 -20.28 0.03 -22.17
CA LEU A 47 -19.24 0.67 -21.35
C LEU A 47 -19.50 2.18 -21.35
N GLN A 48 -20.47 2.62 -20.55
CA GLN A 48 -20.68 4.03 -20.29
C GLN A 48 -19.66 4.48 -19.24
N SER A 49 -18.49 4.87 -19.69
CA SER A 49 -17.59 5.68 -18.87
C SER A 49 -18.12 7.11 -18.87
N SER A 50 -19.19 7.37 -18.12
CA SER A 50 -19.71 8.74 -17.97
C SER A 50 -19.03 9.51 -16.84
N ASP A 51 -18.20 8.88 -16.05
CA ASP A 51 -17.52 9.55 -14.94
C ASP A 51 -16.23 10.22 -15.44
N ASN A 52 -16.24 11.54 -15.38
CA ASN A 52 -15.05 12.34 -15.62
C ASN A 52 -13.93 11.93 -14.63
N ALA A 53 -12.72 11.72 -15.14
CA ALA A 53 -11.53 11.37 -14.33
C ALA A 53 -11.38 12.25 -13.07
N TYR A 54 -11.82 13.50 -13.15
CA TYR A 54 -11.83 14.44 -12.03
C TYR A 54 -12.78 14.01 -10.91
N ASN A 55 -13.98 13.51 -11.21
CA ASN A 55 -14.93 13.04 -10.21
C ASN A 55 -14.42 11.78 -9.52
N ILE A 56 -13.87 10.84 -10.30
CA ILE A 56 -13.24 9.62 -9.77
C ILE A 56 -12.08 9.98 -8.83
N TYR A 57 -11.24 10.94 -9.22
CA TYR A 57 -10.14 11.40 -8.39
C TYR A 57 -10.61 12.01 -7.06
N ASN A 58 -11.64 12.84 -7.07
CA ASN A 58 -12.18 13.44 -5.85
C ASN A 58 -12.74 12.39 -4.88
N VAL A 59 -13.43 11.37 -5.37
CA VAL A 59 -13.89 10.24 -4.55
C VAL A 59 -12.70 9.43 -4.02
N ALA A 60 -11.72 9.15 -4.87
CA ALA A 60 -10.53 8.39 -4.51
C ALA A 60 -9.67 9.10 -3.45
N LEU A 61 -9.59 10.44 -3.46
CA LEU A 61 -8.88 11.21 -2.41
C LEU A 61 -9.41 10.93 -1.01
N THR A 62 -10.70 10.67 -0.86
CA THR A 62 -11.33 10.41 0.45
C THR A 62 -11.36 8.94 0.84
N THR A 63 -11.32 8.03 -0.13
CA THR A 63 -11.48 6.59 0.10
C THR A 63 -10.17 5.81 0.01
N ASN A 64 -9.13 6.37 -0.61
CA ASN A 64 -7.88 5.65 -0.83
C ASN A 64 -7.05 5.52 0.47
N PRO A 65 -6.74 4.28 0.94
CA PRO A 65 -6.00 4.06 2.17
C PRO A 65 -4.56 4.62 2.13
N ARG A 66 -3.92 4.70 0.95
CA ARG A 66 -2.57 5.26 0.79
C ARG A 66 -2.54 6.75 1.09
N ILE A 67 -3.55 7.49 0.66
CA ILE A 67 -3.69 8.91 0.96
C ILE A 67 -3.93 9.10 2.46
N ALA A 68 -4.82 8.34 3.07
CA ALA A 68 -5.08 8.37 4.52
C ALA A 68 -3.81 8.04 5.34
N GLN A 69 -3.02 7.06 4.89
CA GLN A 69 -1.73 6.72 5.48
C GLN A 69 -0.73 7.89 5.39
N ALA A 70 -0.59 8.50 4.21
CA ALA A 70 0.31 9.63 4.00
C ALA A 70 -0.10 10.85 4.85
N GLU A 71 -1.40 11.16 4.96
CA GLU A 71 -1.93 12.21 5.83
C GLU A 71 -1.65 11.94 7.32
N SER A 72 -1.84 10.70 7.75
CA SER A 72 -1.50 10.26 9.11
C SER A 72 0.00 10.39 9.40
N SER A 73 0.86 10.11 8.41
CA SER A 73 2.31 10.28 8.50
C SER A 73 2.70 11.75 8.66
N VAL A 74 2.05 12.67 7.94
CA VAL A 74 2.23 14.12 8.11
C VAL A 74 1.80 14.56 9.51
N ALA A 75 0.65 14.06 10.00
CA ALA A 75 0.19 14.37 11.36
C ALA A 75 1.18 13.87 12.41
N ALA A 76 1.68 12.64 12.28
CA ALA A 76 2.70 12.07 13.17
C ALA A 76 4.00 12.89 13.18
N ALA A 77 4.50 13.29 12.01
CA ALA A 77 5.69 14.14 11.90
C ALA A 77 5.47 15.54 12.53
N ARG A 78 4.26 16.10 12.41
CA ARG A 78 3.88 17.36 13.07
C ARG A 78 3.92 17.24 14.60
N TYR A 79 3.37 16.16 15.16
CA TYR A 79 3.42 15.91 16.60
C TYR A 79 4.83 15.62 17.09
N ALA A 80 5.65 14.88 16.30
CA ALA A 80 7.05 14.66 16.62
C ALA A 80 7.85 15.97 16.66
N LEU A 81 7.57 16.92 15.77
CA LEU A 81 8.16 18.26 15.83
C LEU A 81 7.71 19.05 17.07
N ARG A 82 6.43 18.95 17.45
CA ARG A 82 5.93 19.57 18.69
C ARG A 82 6.63 18.99 19.93
N ALA A 83 6.75 17.66 19.99
CA ALA A 83 7.45 16.97 21.07
C ALA A 83 8.93 17.39 21.17
N ALA A 84 9.62 17.51 20.02
CA ALA A 84 11.01 17.99 20.03
C ALA A 84 11.15 19.43 20.52
N ARG A 85 10.17 20.31 20.26
CA ARG A 85 10.14 21.68 20.82
C ARG A 85 9.93 21.67 22.33
N GLY A 86 9.26 20.66 22.88
CA GLY A 86 9.09 20.46 24.30
C GLY A 86 10.42 20.32 25.06
N ALA A 87 11.50 19.90 24.38
CA ALA A 87 12.83 19.81 24.97
C ALA A 87 13.42 21.17 25.41
N PHE A 88 12.83 22.30 25.04
CA PHE A 88 13.18 23.62 25.52
C PHE A 88 12.39 24.06 26.77
N LEU A 89 11.36 23.29 27.14
CA LEU A 89 10.53 23.62 28.30
C LEU A 89 11.08 22.97 29.57
N PRO A 90 10.81 23.56 30.73
CA PRO A 90 11.10 22.92 32.00
C PRO A 90 10.37 21.59 32.16
N THR A 91 11.05 20.61 32.73
CA THR A 91 10.44 19.32 33.10
C THR A 91 10.24 19.25 34.59
N LEU A 92 9.04 18.92 35.02
CA LEU A 92 8.65 18.68 36.40
C LEU A 92 8.45 17.19 36.61
N SER A 93 9.18 16.57 37.52
CA SER A 93 9.04 15.16 37.85
C SER A 93 8.72 14.98 39.32
N LEU A 94 7.77 14.12 39.62
CA LEU A 94 7.42 13.66 40.96
C LEU A 94 7.87 12.20 41.07
N SER A 95 8.67 11.90 42.08
CA SER A 95 9.11 10.56 42.41
C SER A 95 8.81 10.22 43.85
N GLY A 96 8.45 8.98 44.09
CA GLY A 96 8.25 8.47 45.44
C GLY A 96 8.70 7.02 45.52
N GLY A 97 9.18 6.63 46.65
CA GLY A 97 9.64 5.27 46.86
C GLY A 97 9.73 4.90 48.33
N VAL A 98 9.76 3.60 48.56
CA VAL A 98 10.02 3.00 49.86
C VAL A 98 11.33 2.22 49.73
N SER A 99 12.23 2.42 50.64
CA SER A 99 13.51 1.72 50.68
C SER A 99 13.78 1.18 52.06
N THR A 100 14.46 0.06 52.14
CA THR A 100 14.98 -0.50 53.36
C THR A 100 16.35 -1.09 53.08
N SER A 101 17.20 -1.16 54.11
CA SER A 101 18.53 -1.74 53.98
C SER A 101 18.79 -2.76 55.08
N PHE A 102 19.46 -3.84 54.72
CA PHE A 102 20.01 -4.81 55.64
C PHE A 102 21.53 -4.84 55.47
N PHE A 103 22.24 -4.75 56.61
CA PHE A 103 23.68 -4.91 56.60
C PHE A 103 24.12 -5.84 57.72
N ARG A 104 25.17 -6.59 57.48
CA ARG A 104 25.81 -7.48 58.43
C ARG A 104 27.32 -7.19 58.41
N ASN A 105 27.84 -6.74 59.56
CA ASN A 105 29.28 -6.60 59.69
C ASN A 105 29.85 -7.96 60.11
N MET A 106 30.84 -8.49 59.39
CA MET A 106 31.41 -9.80 59.67
C MET A 106 32.41 -9.80 60.82
N ASP A 107 32.96 -8.62 61.12
CA ASP A 107 34.01 -8.46 62.14
C ASP A 107 33.48 -8.15 63.52
N VAL A 108 32.18 -7.87 63.65
CA VAL A 108 31.57 -7.51 64.94
C VAL A 108 30.36 -8.40 65.21
N GLY A 109 30.41 -9.20 66.30
CA GLY A 109 29.26 -9.97 66.76
C GLY A 109 28.14 -9.09 67.31
N GLY A 110 26.86 -9.48 67.16
CA GLY A 110 25.73 -8.80 67.81
C GLY A 110 24.85 -7.92 66.93
N HIS A 111 24.71 -8.25 65.65
CA HIS A 111 23.78 -7.50 64.78
C HIS A 111 22.32 -7.84 65.06
N ALA A 112 21.46 -6.85 64.84
CA ALA A 112 20.04 -7.02 64.92
C ALA A 112 19.57 -8.03 63.82
N PRO A 113 18.61 -8.91 64.13
CA PRO A 113 18.07 -9.86 63.15
C PRO A 113 17.46 -9.13 61.94
N PHE A 114 17.44 -9.81 60.81
CA PHE A 114 16.93 -9.26 59.51
C PHE A 114 15.57 -8.58 59.67
N SER A 115 14.62 -9.20 60.34
CA SER A 115 13.25 -8.66 60.50
C SER A 115 13.24 -7.32 61.24
N LYS A 116 14.14 -7.14 62.20
CA LYS A 116 14.25 -5.91 62.99
C LYS A 116 14.91 -4.80 62.18
N GLN A 117 15.96 -5.13 61.44
CA GLN A 117 16.62 -4.16 60.54
C GLN A 117 15.69 -3.76 59.39
N PHE A 118 14.95 -4.71 58.80
CA PHE A 118 14.02 -4.44 57.71
C PHE A 118 12.96 -3.41 58.14
N LYS A 119 12.39 -3.53 59.33
CA LYS A 119 11.42 -2.58 59.84
C LYS A 119 12.06 -1.24 60.26
N ASN A 120 13.20 -1.28 60.95
CA ASN A 120 13.80 -0.06 61.51
C ASN A 120 14.51 0.80 60.46
N ASN A 121 14.97 0.18 59.37
CA ASN A 121 15.65 0.87 58.29
C ASN A 121 14.70 1.26 57.13
N ALA A 122 13.41 1.00 57.30
CA ALA A 122 12.41 1.41 56.28
C ALA A 122 12.31 2.93 56.24
N GLY A 123 12.53 3.47 55.08
CA GLY A 123 12.39 4.91 54.79
C GLY A 123 11.48 5.14 53.60
N GLU A 124 10.61 6.12 53.69
CA GLU A 124 9.74 6.57 52.63
C GLU A 124 10.20 7.95 52.17
N TYR A 125 10.18 8.18 50.86
CA TYR A 125 10.48 9.49 50.31
C TYR A 125 9.51 9.89 49.22
N VAL A 126 9.25 11.19 49.13
CA VAL A 126 8.58 11.86 48.03
C VAL A 126 9.46 13.03 47.62
N ALA A 127 9.82 13.06 46.33
CA ALA A 127 10.67 14.13 45.79
C ALA A 127 10.00 14.78 44.58
N LEU A 128 9.96 16.10 44.57
CA LEU A 128 9.56 16.94 43.45
C LEU A 128 10.80 17.60 42.85
N SER A 129 11.06 17.37 41.59
CA SER A 129 12.24 17.86 40.88
C SER A 129 11.83 18.71 39.68
N LEU A 130 12.34 19.93 39.57
CA LEU A 130 12.18 20.82 38.42
C LEU A 130 13.53 20.96 37.72
N SER A 131 13.58 20.54 36.43
CA SER A 131 14.78 20.66 35.61
C SER A 131 14.54 21.65 34.46
N ILE A 132 15.39 22.68 34.40
CA ILE A 132 15.33 23.74 33.38
C ILE A 132 16.59 23.62 32.51
N PRO A 133 16.47 23.20 31.23
CA PRO A 133 17.62 23.09 30.32
C PRO A 133 18.06 24.48 29.86
N ILE A 134 19.22 24.98 30.32
CA ILE A 134 19.77 26.26 29.89
C ILE A 134 20.65 26.09 28.65
N PHE A 135 21.48 25.06 28.61
CA PHE A 135 22.41 24.78 27.52
C PHE A 135 22.66 23.28 27.38
N ASN A 136 22.45 22.74 26.18
CA ASN A 136 22.62 21.32 25.85
C ASN A 136 23.48 21.10 24.61
N ARG A 137 24.49 21.92 24.38
CA ARG A 137 25.40 21.83 23.21
C ARG A 137 24.65 21.88 21.87
N LEU A 138 23.56 22.63 21.76
CA LEU A 138 22.68 22.74 20.58
C LEU A 138 21.96 21.45 20.22
N GLY A 139 21.94 20.42 21.07
CA GLY A 139 21.26 19.16 20.79
C GLY A 139 19.77 19.33 20.54
N SER A 140 19.07 20.13 21.35
CA SER A 140 17.64 20.43 21.12
C SER A 140 17.39 21.19 19.82
N VAL A 141 18.27 22.12 19.45
CA VAL A 141 18.17 22.87 18.19
C VAL A 141 18.34 21.92 16.98
N SER A 142 19.33 21.05 17.03
CA SER A 142 19.58 20.05 15.99
C SER A 142 18.40 19.08 15.86
N SER A 143 17.87 18.61 16.99
CA SER A 143 16.69 17.74 17.03
C SER A 143 15.47 18.41 16.37
N VAL A 144 15.16 19.65 16.72
CA VAL A 144 14.04 20.40 16.12
C VAL A 144 14.24 20.61 14.62
N ARG A 145 15.46 20.93 14.18
CA ARG A 145 15.77 21.06 12.74
C ARG A 145 15.56 19.73 12.00
N SER A 146 16.04 18.62 12.55
CA SER A 146 15.85 17.28 11.98
C SER A 146 14.37 16.93 11.87
N ARG A 147 13.57 17.19 12.93
CA ARG A 147 12.13 16.93 12.91
C ARG A 147 11.37 17.85 11.96
N ARG A 148 11.84 19.06 11.73
CA ARG A 148 11.29 19.96 10.71
C ARG A 148 11.50 19.40 9.32
N ILE A 149 12.71 18.96 8.99
CA ILE A 149 13.03 18.32 7.71
C ILE A 149 12.19 17.05 7.51
N ALA A 150 12.02 16.25 8.58
CA ALA A 150 11.16 15.07 8.52
C ALA A 150 9.69 15.41 8.21
N LEU A 151 9.17 16.50 8.79
CA LEU A 151 7.82 16.99 8.45
C LEU A 151 7.71 17.44 6.99
N ASP A 152 8.71 18.17 6.50
CA ASP A 152 8.71 18.64 5.12
C ASP A 152 8.78 17.44 4.14
N ARG A 153 9.61 16.43 4.43
CA ARG A 153 9.64 15.17 3.66
C ARG A 153 8.29 14.44 3.66
N ALA A 154 7.61 14.38 4.81
CA ALA A 154 6.29 13.74 4.88
C ALA A 154 5.25 14.49 4.03
N ARG A 155 5.32 15.81 3.96
CA ARG A 155 4.45 16.64 3.10
C ARG A 155 4.71 16.39 1.61
N GLU A 156 5.98 16.34 1.22
CA GLU A 156 6.36 16.03 -0.16
C GLU A 156 5.91 14.63 -0.56
N SER A 157 6.04 13.65 0.35
CA SER A 157 5.52 12.30 0.13
C SER A 157 4.02 12.28 -0.08
N LEU A 158 3.24 13.05 0.68
CA LEU A 158 1.80 13.18 0.48
C LEU A 158 1.47 13.82 -0.88
N CYS A 159 2.22 14.84 -1.28
CA CYS A 159 2.07 15.46 -2.59
C CYS A 159 2.33 14.47 -3.72
N TYR A 160 3.40 13.68 -3.59
CA TYR A 160 3.73 12.62 -4.54
C TYR A 160 2.62 11.56 -4.64
N GLU A 161 2.11 11.06 -3.51
CA GLU A 161 1.03 10.06 -3.51
C GLU A 161 -0.25 10.59 -4.18
N ARG A 162 -0.58 11.85 -4.00
CA ARG A 162 -1.73 12.49 -4.66
C ARG A 162 -1.52 12.59 -6.17
N SER A 163 -0.34 12.98 -6.61
CA SER A 163 0.00 13.06 -8.04
C SER A 163 0.01 11.68 -8.69
N GLU A 164 0.54 10.68 -8.00
CA GLU A 164 0.55 9.29 -8.46
C GLU A 164 -0.86 8.72 -8.58
N LEU A 165 -1.73 8.99 -7.61
CA LEU A 165 -3.14 8.61 -7.68
C LEU A 165 -3.83 9.24 -8.89
N GLN A 166 -3.57 10.52 -9.15
CA GLN A 166 -4.13 11.23 -10.30
C GLN A 166 -3.65 10.60 -11.62
N ARG A 167 -2.36 10.25 -11.72
CA ARG A 167 -1.78 9.58 -12.88
C ARG A 167 -2.45 8.23 -13.14
N ILE A 168 -2.55 7.39 -12.10
CA ILE A 168 -3.16 6.05 -12.18
C ILE A 168 -4.61 6.13 -12.66
N ILE A 169 -5.38 7.09 -12.14
CA ILE A 169 -6.79 7.28 -12.54
C ILE A 169 -6.86 7.74 -14.00
N ALA A 170 -6.02 8.68 -14.42
CA ALA A 170 -6.00 9.16 -15.80
C ALA A 170 -5.64 8.04 -16.78
N GLU A 171 -4.65 7.21 -16.46
CA GLU A 171 -4.27 6.03 -17.25
C GLU A 171 -5.43 5.03 -17.32
N ALA A 172 -6.04 4.68 -16.18
CA ALA A 172 -7.14 3.72 -16.15
C ALA A 172 -8.35 4.19 -16.96
N VAL A 173 -8.70 5.48 -16.93
CA VAL A 173 -9.78 6.06 -17.75
C VAL A 173 -9.42 5.97 -19.25
N ALA A 174 -8.19 6.32 -19.61
CA ALA A 174 -7.73 6.23 -21.00
C ALA A 174 -7.72 4.77 -21.50
N ASP A 175 -7.32 3.82 -20.67
CA ASP A 175 -7.33 2.39 -21.01
C ASP A 175 -8.76 1.88 -21.24
N VAL A 176 -9.72 2.28 -20.41
CA VAL A 176 -11.13 1.94 -20.60
C VAL A 176 -11.67 2.49 -21.92
N GLU A 177 -11.38 3.77 -22.22
CA GLU A 177 -11.81 4.39 -23.49
C GLU A 177 -11.18 3.71 -24.70
N ASN A 178 -9.89 3.39 -24.65
CA ASN A 178 -9.18 2.72 -25.73
C ASN A 178 -9.70 1.30 -25.94
N SER A 179 -9.89 0.53 -24.84
CA SER A 179 -10.43 -0.82 -24.91
C SER A 179 -11.86 -0.84 -25.50
N ALA A 180 -12.68 0.14 -25.16
CA ALA A 180 -14.01 0.25 -25.75
C ALA A 180 -13.95 0.48 -27.27
N LYS A 181 -13.02 1.34 -27.73
CA LYS A 181 -12.80 1.58 -29.18
C LYS A 181 -12.25 0.33 -29.89
N GLU A 182 -11.33 -0.42 -29.23
CA GLU A 182 -10.78 -1.67 -29.74
C GLU A 182 -11.87 -2.73 -29.94
N VAL A 183 -12.75 -2.91 -28.94
CA VAL A 183 -13.88 -3.84 -29.05
C VAL A 183 -14.77 -3.49 -30.23
N GLN A 184 -15.06 -2.21 -30.45
CA GLN A 184 -15.87 -1.81 -31.60
C GLN A 184 -15.17 -2.11 -32.92
N LYS A 185 -13.89 -1.78 -33.07
CA LYS A 185 -13.12 -2.07 -34.27
C LYS A 185 -12.98 -3.58 -34.55
N MET A 186 -12.81 -4.40 -33.49
CA MET A 186 -12.77 -5.84 -33.64
C MET A 186 -14.12 -6.42 -34.08
N LYS A 187 -15.24 -5.86 -33.59
CA LYS A 187 -16.58 -6.27 -34.13
C LYS A 187 -16.71 -5.97 -35.61
N ASP A 188 -16.33 -4.77 -36.02
CA ASP A 188 -16.36 -4.34 -37.42
C ASP A 188 -15.44 -5.24 -38.28
N GLN A 189 -14.27 -5.62 -37.78
CA GLN A 189 -13.35 -6.55 -38.45
C GLN A 189 -13.93 -7.95 -38.59
N VAL A 190 -14.50 -8.52 -37.52
CA VAL A 190 -15.13 -9.85 -37.56
C VAL A 190 -16.27 -9.90 -38.58
N GLU A 191 -17.07 -8.82 -38.69
CA GLU A 191 -18.11 -8.72 -39.68
C GLU A 191 -17.53 -8.72 -41.08
N ALA A 192 -16.48 -7.92 -41.36
CA ALA A 192 -15.80 -7.87 -42.64
C ALA A 192 -15.15 -9.21 -43.03
N ASP A 193 -14.45 -9.84 -42.07
CA ASP A 193 -13.76 -11.12 -42.26
C ASP A 193 -14.78 -12.26 -42.52
N SER A 194 -15.91 -12.26 -41.80
CA SER A 194 -16.99 -13.24 -42.02
C SER A 194 -17.62 -13.12 -43.40
N LEU A 195 -17.81 -11.88 -43.87
CA LEU A 195 -18.30 -11.63 -45.23
C LEU A 195 -17.28 -12.07 -46.30
N ALA A 196 -15.99 -11.76 -46.07
CA ALA A 196 -14.90 -12.16 -46.95
C ALA A 196 -14.81 -13.70 -47.04
N ALA A 197 -14.87 -14.40 -45.92
CA ALA A 197 -14.86 -15.86 -45.85
C ALA A 197 -16.08 -16.45 -46.59
N TYR A 198 -17.26 -15.89 -46.38
CA TYR A 198 -18.47 -16.32 -47.07
C TYR A 198 -18.35 -16.17 -48.60
N LEU A 199 -17.88 -15.01 -49.07
CA LEU A 199 -17.68 -14.74 -50.50
C LEU A 199 -16.62 -15.65 -51.12
N THR A 200 -15.53 -15.91 -50.42
CA THR A 200 -14.45 -16.77 -50.89
C THR A 200 -14.90 -18.23 -50.95
N THR A 201 -15.66 -18.72 -49.98
CA THR A 201 -16.26 -20.04 -49.97
C THR A 201 -17.23 -20.21 -51.17
N ARG A 202 -18.07 -19.22 -51.43
CA ARG A 202 -18.97 -19.22 -52.60
C ARG A 202 -18.22 -19.28 -53.93
N LYS A 203 -17.15 -18.48 -54.08
CA LYS A 203 -16.29 -18.53 -55.28
C LYS A 203 -15.63 -19.89 -55.46
N PHE A 204 -15.26 -20.55 -54.38
CA PHE A 204 -14.69 -21.89 -54.41
C PHE A 204 -15.72 -22.94 -54.85
N GLU A 205 -16.94 -22.88 -54.30
CA GLU A 205 -18.07 -23.75 -54.72
C GLU A 205 -18.40 -23.62 -56.20
N GLU A 206 -18.26 -22.40 -56.74
CA GLU A 206 -18.48 -22.12 -58.17
C GLU A 206 -17.25 -22.41 -59.05
N GLY A 207 -16.15 -22.92 -58.47
CA GLY A 207 -14.91 -23.27 -59.18
C GLY A 207 -14.07 -22.05 -59.60
N MET A 208 -14.35 -20.85 -59.07
CA MET A 208 -13.66 -19.59 -59.40
C MET A 208 -12.52 -19.23 -58.41
N ALA A 209 -12.32 -20.01 -57.33
CA ALA A 209 -11.27 -19.82 -56.37
C ALA A 209 -10.56 -21.14 -56.07
N SER A 210 -9.30 -21.06 -55.69
CA SER A 210 -8.49 -22.21 -55.25
C SER A 210 -8.76 -22.56 -53.78
N SER A 211 -8.52 -23.80 -53.40
CA SER A 211 -8.53 -24.23 -51.98
C SER A 211 -7.53 -23.50 -51.12
N ILE A 212 -6.54 -22.82 -51.72
CA ILE A 212 -5.57 -21.97 -51.01
C ILE A 212 -6.20 -20.60 -50.65
N ASP A 213 -7.13 -20.11 -51.47
CA ASP A 213 -7.79 -18.82 -51.30
C ASP A 213 -8.86 -18.86 -50.17
N VAL A 214 -9.38 -20.03 -49.85
CA VAL A 214 -10.40 -20.27 -48.80
C VAL A 214 -9.76 -20.43 -47.40
N ARG A 215 -8.45 -20.55 -47.32
CA ARG A 215 -7.69 -20.81 -46.08
C ARG A 215 -7.15 -19.54 -45.48
#